data_07a7f0096fd60996fa03bc49d1337388
#
_entry.id   07a7f0096fd60996fa03bc49d1337388
#
_cell.length_a   1.000
_cell.length_b   1.000
_cell.length_c   1.000
_cell.angle_alpha   90.00
_cell.angle_beta   90.00
_cell.angle_gamma   90.00
#
_symmetry.space_group_name_H-M   'P 1'
#
loop_
_entity.id
_entity.type
_entity.pdbx_description
1 polymer ?
#
loop_
_entity_poly.entity_id
_entity_poly.type
_entity_poly.pdbx_seq_one_letter_code
_entity_poly.pdbx_strand_id
1 'polypeptide(L)'
;MSWKKNSLLVYRRVPFDIEHLLQRSLEEAAGKLQEGNRVMVFFRADDIGVPGEGFARLVDLFRRKRVPLTLSVVPAWLSRPRWRQLKELCGQDQRLWCWTQHGWRHVNHEPRGKKLEFGPSRTASRKREDLKLGFQRLRQLMGEVFVPAFTPPWNRCDQETITALKVLGFRALSRSLGAQPPAPATIAEYPVSVDLHTRKEQEDRDGWRNLCEELRENLANGFCGVMVHHQRMDHRAFVFLELLLDKLKGWRYGRLVHLGTLLEESYKPQV
;
A
#
# COMPACT_ATOMS: atom_id res chain seq x y z
N MET A 1 -12.10 -3.25 22.63
CA MET A 1 -10.64 -3.20 22.73
C MET A 1 -10.17 -1.80 22.37
N SER A 2 -9.69 -1.05 23.34
CA SER A 2 -9.15 0.30 23.13
C SER A 2 -7.83 0.17 22.36
N TRP A 3 -7.82 0.55 21.10
CA TRP A 3 -6.59 0.75 20.34
C TRP A 3 -5.87 1.94 20.98
N LYS A 4 -4.82 1.66 21.76
CA LYS A 4 -3.93 2.74 22.19
C LYS A 4 -3.46 3.44 20.90
N LYS A 5 -3.88 4.69 20.72
CA LYS A 5 -3.33 5.62 19.74
C LYS A 5 -1.86 5.83 20.10
N ASN A 6 -0.98 4.91 19.70
CA ASN A 6 0.43 5.24 19.61
C ASN A 6 0.53 6.24 18.44
N SER A 7 0.46 7.52 18.78
CA SER A 7 0.86 8.56 17.85
C SER A 7 2.24 8.18 17.36
N LEU A 8 2.35 8.01 16.04
CA LEU A 8 3.62 7.66 15.42
C LEU A 8 4.65 8.70 15.83
N LEU A 9 5.79 8.25 16.33
CA LEU A 9 6.84 9.13 16.84
C LEU A 9 7.15 10.23 15.82
N VAL A 10 7.27 9.89 14.53
CA VAL A 10 7.58 10.83 13.46
C VAL A 10 6.60 12.01 13.36
N TYR A 11 5.29 11.82 13.63
CA TYR A 11 4.30 12.90 13.56
C TYR A 11 4.15 13.71 14.85
N ARG A 12 4.87 13.39 15.94
CA ARG A 12 4.87 14.20 17.16
C ARG A 12 5.42 15.59 16.91
N ARG A 13 6.46 15.68 16.09
CA ARG A 13 7.10 16.94 15.68
C ARG A 13 7.31 16.94 14.18
N VAL A 14 6.35 17.47 13.45
CA VAL A 14 6.52 17.73 12.02
C VAL A 14 7.47 18.91 11.88
N PRO A 15 8.55 18.82 11.09
CA PRO A 15 9.43 19.94 10.84
C PRO A 15 8.66 21.13 10.29
N PHE A 16 8.99 22.35 10.72
CA PHE A 16 8.33 23.56 10.23
C PHE A 16 8.62 23.79 8.73
N ASP A 17 9.74 23.29 8.23
CA ASP A 17 10.21 23.37 6.86
C ASP A 17 9.92 22.12 6.02
N ILE A 18 8.99 21.24 6.48
CA ILE A 18 8.69 19.96 5.82
C ILE A 18 8.30 20.13 4.34
N GLU A 19 7.62 21.23 4.01
CA GLU A 19 7.27 21.54 2.63
C GLU A 19 8.51 21.78 1.77
N HIS A 20 9.49 22.50 2.28
CA HIS A 20 10.77 22.75 1.62
C HIS A 20 11.59 21.45 1.48
N LEU A 21 11.62 20.60 2.52
CA LEU A 21 12.29 19.32 2.47
C LEU A 21 11.70 18.38 1.41
N LEU A 22 10.38 18.33 1.31
CA LEU A 22 9.71 17.57 0.24
C LEU A 22 10.02 18.13 -1.14
N GLN A 23 9.93 19.45 -1.30
CA GLN A 23 10.22 20.11 -2.57
C GLN A 23 11.66 19.81 -3.02
N ARG A 24 12.63 19.93 -2.12
CA ARG A 24 14.03 19.60 -2.38
C ARG A 24 14.21 18.13 -2.79
N SER A 25 13.53 17.19 -2.10
CA SER A 25 13.59 15.77 -2.45
C SER A 25 13.08 15.50 -3.88
N LEU A 26 12.01 16.19 -4.31
CA LEU A 26 11.49 16.10 -5.67
C LEU A 26 12.43 16.70 -6.71
N GLU A 27 13.07 17.83 -6.41
CA GLU A 27 14.04 18.51 -7.29
C GLU A 27 15.31 17.67 -7.46
N GLU A 28 15.85 17.12 -6.37
CA GLU A 28 17.01 16.23 -6.40
C GLU A 28 16.71 14.93 -7.16
N ALA A 29 15.51 14.37 -7.01
CA ALA A 29 15.07 13.22 -7.81
C ALA A 29 14.96 13.58 -9.29
N ALA A 30 14.36 14.73 -9.61
CA ALA A 30 14.22 15.23 -10.98
C ALA A 30 15.58 15.42 -11.68
N GLY A 31 16.61 15.88 -10.94
CA GLY A 31 17.97 16.05 -11.47
C GLY A 31 18.64 14.76 -11.94
N LYS A 32 18.12 13.58 -11.55
CA LYS A 32 18.60 12.26 -11.99
C LYS A 32 17.78 11.65 -13.13
N LEU A 33 16.68 12.29 -13.52
CA LEU A 33 15.78 11.80 -14.56
C LEU A 33 16.07 12.47 -15.89
N GLN A 34 15.95 11.71 -16.98
CA GLN A 34 16.01 12.26 -18.32
C GLN A 34 14.70 12.95 -18.70
N GLU A 35 14.77 13.90 -19.61
CA GLU A 35 13.58 14.55 -20.15
C GLU A 35 12.64 13.51 -20.82
N GLY A 36 11.35 13.63 -20.53
CA GLY A 36 10.35 12.67 -21.03
C GLY A 36 10.12 11.44 -20.13
N ASN A 37 11.00 11.17 -19.16
CA ASN A 37 10.77 10.07 -18.22
C ASN A 37 9.52 10.32 -17.37
N ARG A 38 8.79 9.23 -17.08
CA ARG A 38 7.65 9.22 -16.16
C ARG A 38 7.94 8.29 -15.01
N VAL A 39 7.80 8.81 -13.80
CA VAL A 39 7.96 8.07 -12.54
C VAL A 39 6.61 7.56 -12.09
N MET A 40 6.46 6.24 -12.01
CA MET A 40 5.24 5.65 -11.48
C MET A 40 5.19 5.76 -9.97
N VAL A 41 4.17 6.43 -9.45
CA VAL A 41 3.95 6.57 -8.01
C VAL A 41 2.60 5.97 -7.67
N PHE A 42 2.56 5.02 -6.72
CA PHE A 42 1.31 4.47 -6.25
C PHE A 42 1.22 4.49 -4.72
N PHE A 43 -0.01 4.67 -4.25
CA PHE A 43 -0.33 4.59 -2.83
C PHE A 43 -1.05 3.29 -2.54
N ARG A 44 -0.69 2.64 -1.43
CA ARG A 44 -1.33 1.44 -0.91
C ARG A 44 -1.75 1.65 0.55
N ALA A 45 -3.05 1.59 0.80
CA ALA A 45 -3.59 1.61 2.15
C ALA A 45 -3.85 0.18 2.62
N ASP A 46 -3.19 -0.23 3.68
CA ASP A 46 -3.30 -1.56 4.27
C ASP A 46 -4.37 -1.60 5.39
N ASP A 47 -4.72 -2.81 5.82
CA ASP A 47 -5.67 -3.07 6.91
C ASP A 47 -7.11 -2.58 6.63
N ILE A 48 -7.56 -2.66 5.37
CA ILE A 48 -8.93 -2.29 5.01
C ILE A 48 -9.89 -3.44 5.32
N GLY A 49 -11.09 -3.12 5.81
CA GLY A 49 -12.14 -4.13 6.05
C GLY A 49 -13.23 -3.66 7.01
N VAL A 50 -12.95 -2.65 7.81
CA VAL A 50 -13.89 -2.05 8.76
C VAL A 50 -14.07 -0.57 8.43
N PRO A 51 -15.28 -0.12 8.09
CA PRO A 51 -15.54 1.29 7.89
C PRO A 51 -15.41 2.04 9.21
N GLY A 52 -14.94 3.30 9.15
CA GLY A 52 -14.76 4.16 10.31
C GLY A 52 -14.27 5.54 9.89
N GLU A 53 -14.15 6.45 10.86
CA GLU A 53 -13.78 7.84 10.61
C GLU A 53 -12.42 7.98 9.89
N GLY A 54 -11.40 7.20 10.32
CA GLY A 54 -10.07 7.23 9.69
C GLY A 54 -10.12 6.81 8.22
N PHE A 55 -10.92 5.77 7.88
CA PHE A 55 -11.11 5.36 6.50
C PHE A 55 -11.88 6.42 5.69
N ALA A 56 -12.97 6.96 6.24
CA ALA A 56 -13.76 7.99 5.59
C ALA A 56 -12.90 9.23 5.25
N ARG A 57 -12.08 9.67 6.21
CA ARG A 57 -11.14 10.79 6.02
C ARG A 57 -10.07 10.48 4.97
N LEU A 58 -9.52 9.24 4.95
CA LEU A 58 -8.55 8.83 3.97
C LEU A 58 -9.11 8.90 2.55
N VAL A 59 -10.25 8.24 2.31
CA VAL A 59 -10.83 8.19 0.95
C VAL A 59 -11.35 9.56 0.51
N ASP A 60 -11.86 10.39 1.41
CA ASP A 60 -12.24 11.77 1.11
C ASP A 60 -11.03 12.60 0.65
N LEU A 61 -9.89 12.47 1.31
CA LEU A 61 -8.65 13.14 0.93
C LEU A 61 -8.21 12.74 -0.48
N PHE A 62 -8.10 11.43 -0.76
CA PHE A 62 -7.69 10.93 -2.08
C PHE A 62 -8.69 11.33 -3.18
N ARG A 63 -10.00 11.30 -2.89
CA ARG A 63 -11.06 11.74 -3.80
C ARG A 63 -10.95 13.23 -4.13
N ARG A 64 -10.80 14.11 -3.12
CA ARG A 64 -10.64 15.57 -3.31
C ARG A 64 -9.39 15.88 -4.15
N LYS A 65 -8.29 15.17 -3.90
CA LYS A 65 -7.05 15.33 -4.65
C LYS A 65 -7.08 14.63 -6.02
N ARG A 66 -8.08 13.77 -6.29
CA ARG A 66 -8.18 12.93 -7.49
C ARG A 66 -6.92 12.07 -7.70
N VAL A 67 -6.43 11.48 -6.63
CA VAL A 67 -5.27 10.58 -6.64
C VAL A 67 -5.75 9.14 -6.50
N PRO A 68 -5.31 8.21 -7.36
CA PRO A 68 -5.65 6.80 -7.25
C PRO A 68 -5.06 6.16 -5.99
N LEU A 69 -5.81 5.22 -5.38
CA LEU A 69 -5.40 4.51 -4.18
C LEU A 69 -5.65 3.02 -4.31
N THR A 70 -4.65 2.21 -3.97
CA THR A 70 -4.83 0.77 -3.76
C THR A 70 -5.28 0.52 -2.33
N LEU A 71 -6.37 -0.23 -2.19
CA LEU A 71 -7.02 -0.58 -0.93
C LEU A 71 -6.82 -2.08 -0.66
N SER A 72 -5.86 -2.42 0.20
CA SER A 72 -5.54 -3.80 0.55
C SER A 72 -6.45 -4.29 1.67
N VAL A 73 -7.39 -5.16 1.32
CA VAL A 73 -8.52 -5.59 2.16
C VAL A 73 -8.20 -6.88 2.89
N VAL A 74 -8.44 -6.91 4.20
CA VAL A 74 -8.40 -8.13 5.02
C VAL A 74 -9.73 -8.87 4.86
N PRO A 75 -9.78 -10.01 4.13
CA PRO A 75 -11.05 -10.62 3.76
C PRO A 75 -11.92 -11.04 4.94
N ALA A 76 -11.32 -11.54 6.02
CA ALA A 76 -12.05 -11.97 7.21
C ALA A 76 -12.74 -10.82 7.96
N TRP A 77 -12.27 -9.58 7.77
CA TRP A 77 -12.90 -8.40 8.40
C TRP A 77 -14.07 -7.85 7.59
N LEU A 78 -14.19 -8.27 6.31
CA LEU A 78 -15.21 -7.75 5.42
C LEU A 78 -16.50 -8.58 5.50
N SER A 79 -17.63 -7.91 5.68
CA SER A 79 -18.98 -8.44 5.53
C SER A 79 -19.73 -7.68 4.42
N ARG A 80 -20.88 -8.22 3.95
CA ARG A 80 -21.72 -7.49 2.97
C ARG A 80 -22.13 -6.08 3.42
N PRO A 81 -22.56 -5.84 4.68
CA PRO A 81 -22.86 -4.50 5.16
C PRO A 81 -21.60 -3.60 5.17
N ARG A 82 -20.45 -4.10 5.65
CA ARG A 82 -19.20 -3.33 5.66
C ARG A 82 -18.73 -2.99 4.25
N TRP A 83 -18.83 -3.93 3.31
CA TRP A 83 -18.50 -3.67 1.91
C TRP A 83 -19.36 -2.55 1.33
N ARG A 84 -20.68 -2.57 1.59
CA ARG A 84 -21.58 -1.50 1.14
C ARG A 84 -21.17 -0.14 1.68
N GLN A 85 -20.89 -0.05 2.99
CA GLN A 85 -20.45 1.18 3.63
C GLN A 85 -19.09 1.68 3.09
N LEU A 86 -18.10 0.80 2.91
CA LEU A 86 -16.81 1.16 2.32
C LEU A 86 -16.99 1.72 0.91
N LYS A 87 -17.84 1.09 0.10
CA LYS A 87 -18.15 1.55 -1.26
C LYS A 87 -18.83 2.93 -1.28
N GLU A 88 -19.77 3.15 -0.38
CA GLU A 88 -20.46 4.43 -0.22
C GLU A 88 -19.48 5.56 0.14
N LEU A 89 -18.57 5.31 1.07
CA LEU A 89 -17.53 6.26 1.47
C LEU A 89 -16.57 6.61 0.32
N CYS A 90 -16.25 5.64 -0.54
CA CYS A 90 -15.41 5.85 -1.73
C CYS A 90 -16.10 6.69 -2.82
N GLY A 91 -17.43 6.74 -2.84
CA GLY A 91 -18.20 7.50 -3.84
C GLY A 91 -18.24 6.83 -5.22
N GLN A 92 -18.61 7.61 -6.25
CA GLN A 92 -18.96 7.08 -7.58
C GLN A 92 -17.77 6.85 -8.51
N ASP A 93 -16.65 7.57 -8.35
CA ASP A 93 -15.50 7.45 -9.27
C ASP A 93 -14.66 6.21 -8.96
N GLN A 94 -15.06 5.08 -9.57
CA GLN A 94 -14.40 3.80 -9.35
C GLN A 94 -12.94 3.76 -9.89
N ARG A 95 -12.56 4.67 -10.78
CA ARG A 95 -11.20 4.75 -11.34
C ARG A 95 -10.15 5.17 -10.32
N LEU A 96 -10.57 5.70 -9.18
CA LEU A 96 -9.66 6.07 -8.09
C LEU A 96 -9.29 4.88 -7.19
N TRP A 97 -10.05 3.77 -7.24
CA TRP A 97 -9.95 2.71 -6.24
C TRP A 97 -9.57 1.38 -6.84
N CYS A 98 -8.49 0.79 -6.31
CA CYS A 98 -8.07 -0.56 -6.65
C CYS A 98 -8.18 -1.45 -5.40
N TRP A 99 -9.08 -2.41 -5.41
CA TRP A 99 -9.37 -3.30 -4.28
C TRP A 99 -8.59 -4.61 -4.42
N THR A 100 -7.69 -4.90 -3.47
CA THR A 100 -6.80 -6.06 -3.49
C THR A 100 -6.91 -6.87 -2.20
N GLN A 101 -6.31 -8.06 -2.15
CA GLN A 101 -6.32 -8.91 -0.97
C GLN A 101 -5.15 -8.62 -0.02
N HIS A 102 -5.46 -8.43 1.28
CA HIS A 102 -4.48 -8.30 2.35
C HIS A 102 -4.55 -9.50 3.30
N GLY A 103 -3.72 -10.51 3.06
CA GLY A 103 -3.77 -11.73 3.86
C GLY A 103 -5.12 -12.45 3.84
N TRP A 104 -5.46 -13.05 4.99
CA TRP A 104 -6.78 -13.63 5.28
C TRP A 104 -7.42 -13.01 6.52
N ARG A 105 -6.76 -13.10 7.68
CA ARG A 105 -7.25 -12.63 9.00
C ARG A 105 -6.38 -11.57 9.63
N HIS A 106 -5.20 -11.35 9.09
CA HIS A 106 -4.14 -10.50 9.66
C HIS A 106 -3.69 -10.98 11.05
N VAL A 107 -3.46 -12.31 11.19
CA VAL A 107 -3.05 -12.96 12.43
C VAL A 107 -1.62 -13.48 12.28
N ASN A 108 -0.77 -13.17 13.27
CA ASN A 108 0.57 -13.74 13.33
C ASN A 108 0.52 -15.20 13.77
N HIS A 109 1.19 -16.08 13.02
CA HIS A 109 1.32 -17.50 13.33
C HIS A 109 2.74 -17.90 13.73
N GLU A 110 3.70 -16.97 13.63
CA GLU A 110 5.07 -17.26 14.04
C GLU A 110 5.21 -17.09 15.56
N PRO A 111 5.69 -18.13 16.30
CA PRO A 111 5.83 -18.06 17.74
C PRO A 111 6.97 -17.16 18.19
N ARG A 112 7.97 -16.95 17.32
CA ARG A 112 9.18 -16.14 17.58
C ARG A 112 9.60 -15.38 16.32
N GLY A 113 10.35 -14.31 16.50
CA GLY A 113 10.92 -13.53 15.39
C GLY A 113 9.94 -12.57 14.74
N LYS A 114 10.03 -12.42 13.42
CA LYS A 114 9.20 -11.48 12.67
C LYS A 114 7.79 -12.05 12.48
N LYS A 115 6.78 -11.19 12.64
CA LYS A 115 5.38 -11.57 12.43
C LYS A 115 5.14 -11.96 10.96
N LEU A 116 4.47 -13.12 10.75
CA LEU A 116 3.97 -13.57 9.45
C LEU A 116 2.60 -14.25 9.64
N GLU A 117 1.67 -13.97 8.75
CA GLU A 117 0.44 -14.76 8.61
C GLU A 117 0.69 -15.98 7.72
N PHE A 118 1.58 -15.81 6.74
CA PHE A 118 1.94 -16.82 5.74
C PHE A 118 3.43 -17.14 5.84
N GLY A 119 3.80 -17.78 6.94
CA GLY A 119 5.17 -18.13 7.27
C GLY A 119 5.39 -19.63 7.46
N PRO A 120 6.63 -20.04 7.77
CA PRO A 120 7.03 -21.45 7.86
C PRO A 120 6.38 -22.24 9.00
N SER A 121 5.85 -21.58 10.03
CA SER A 121 5.13 -22.27 11.13
C SER A 121 3.75 -22.83 10.72
N ARG A 122 3.34 -22.64 9.47
CA ARG A 122 2.10 -23.18 8.91
C ARG A 122 2.37 -24.09 7.73
N THR A 123 1.57 -25.14 7.57
CA THR A 123 1.66 -26.02 6.40
C THR A 123 1.25 -25.31 5.12
N ALA A 124 1.84 -25.67 3.99
CA ALA A 124 1.51 -25.15 2.67
C ALA A 124 0.00 -25.28 2.35
N SER A 125 -0.62 -26.39 2.76
CA SER A 125 -2.05 -26.63 2.56
C SER A 125 -2.92 -25.59 3.28
N ARG A 126 -2.67 -25.30 4.55
CA ARG A 126 -3.40 -24.30 5.33
C ARG A 126 -3.21 -22.89 4.79
N LYS A 127 -1.99 -22.54 4.38
CA LYS A 127 -1.72 -21.25 3.74
C LYS A 127 -2.52 -21.09 2.44
N ARG A 128 -2.48 -22.11 1.58
CA ARG A 128 -3.23 -22.13 0.31
C ARG A 128 -4.74 -22.06 0.52
N GLU A 129 -5.27 -22.74 1.53
CA GLU A 129 -6.69 -22.69 1.89
C GLU A 129 -7.11 -21.27 2.30
N ASP A 130 -6.37 -20.61 3.20
CA ASP A 130 -6.65 -19.24 3.63
C ASP A 130 -6.57 -18.24 2.47
N LEU A 131 -5.59 -18.37 1.58
CA LEU A 131 -5.48 -17.56 0.37
C LEU A 131 -6.70 -17.74 -0.53
N LYS A 132 -7.11 -19.00 -0.76
CA LYS A 132 -8.28 -19.34 -1.58
C LYS A 132 -9.56 -18.78 -0.97
N LEU A 133 -9.78 -18.98 0.32
CA LEU A 133 -10.95 -18.45 1.04
C LEU A 133 -11.02 -16.92 0.94
N GLY A 134 -9.88 -16.24 1.12
CA GLY A 134 -9.80 -14.79 0.96
C GLY A 134 -10.15 -14.34 -0.45
N PHE A 135 -9.57 -14.97 -1.46
CA PHE A 135 -9.81 -14.69 -2.86
C PHE A 135 -11.30 -14.87 -3.23
N GLN A 136 -11.87 -16.02 -2.88
CA GLN A 136 -13.27 -16.34 -3.16
C GLN A 136 -14.22 -15.36 -2.47
N ARG A 137 -13.94 -15.03 -1.20
CA ARG A 137 -14.73 -14.07 -0.44
C ARG A 137 -14.74 -12.69 -1.06
N LEU A 138 -13.57 -12.16 -1.44
CA LEU A 138 -13.47 -10.84 -2.06
C LEU A 138 -14.14 -10.85 -3.43
N ARG A 139 -13.92 -11.89 -4.24
CA ARG A 139 -14.59 -12.03 -5.54
C ARG A 139 -16.11 -12.08 -5.40
N GLN A 140 -16.62 -12.81 -4.41
CA GLN A 140 -18.08 -12.91 -4.15
C GLN A 140 -18.68 -11.57 -3.69
N LEU A 141 -17.95 -10.81 -2.87
CA LEU A 141 -18.46 -9.55 -2.31
C LEU A 141 -18.32 -8.37 -3.27
N MET A 142 -17.22 -8.32 -4.02
CA MET A 142 -16.80 -7.17 -4.82
C MET A 142 -17.02 -7.37 -6.34
N GLY A 143 -17.10 -8.61 -6.81
CA GLY A 143 -17.22 -8.91 -8.25
C GLY A 143 -15.98 -8.45 -9.02
N GLU A 144 -16.21 -7.78 -10.13
CA GLU A 144 -15.14 -7.34 -11.07
C GLU A 144 -14.28 -6.19 -10.55
N VAL A 145 -14.67 -5.48 -9.50
CA VAL A 145 -13.81 -4.43 -8.93
C VAL A 145 -12.68 -5.00 -8.07
N PHE A 146 -12.74 -6.30 -7.72
CA PHE A 146 -11.63 -6.97 -7.06
C PHE A 146 -10.50 -7.28 -8.05
N VAL A 147 -9.34 -6.71 -7.79
CA VAL A 147 -8.11 -6.96 -8.54
C VAL A 147 -7.34 -8.10 -7.88
N PRO A 148 -6.98 -9.19 -8.63
CA PRO A 148 -6.26 -10.33 -8.08
C PRO A 148 -4.77 -10.02 -7.81
N ALA A 149 -4.53 -9.08 -6.91
CA ALA A 149 -3.24 -8.74 -6.36
C ALA A 149 -3.22 -9.04 -4.85
N PHE A 150 -2.07 -9.46 -4.35
CA PHE A 150 -1.90 -9.89 -2.97
C PHE A 150 -0.89 -9.01 -2.23
N THR A 151 -1.25 -8.63 -1.02
CA THR A 151 -0.37 -7.99 -0.05
C THR A 151 -0.32 -8.86 1.19
N PRO A 152 0.81 -9.51 1.53
CA PRO A 152 0.88 -10.25 2.78
C PRO A 152 0.94 -9.30 3.98
N PRO A 153 0.27 -9.61 5.10
CA PRO A 153 0.43 -8.88 6.35
C PRO A 153 1.92 -8.72 6.72
N TRP A 154 2.25 -7.54 7.25
CA TRP A 154 3.63 -7.13 7.55
C TRP A 154 4.59 -7.19 6.36
N ASN A 155 4.10 -7.22 5.13
CA ASN A 155 4.86 -7.31 3.87
C ASN A 155 5.73 -8.59 3.77
N ARG A 156 5.34 -9.70 4.42
CA ARG A 156 6.14 -10.91 4.51
C ARG A 156 5.32 -12.16 4.21
N CYS A 157 5.89 -13.03 3.39
CA CYS A 157 5.41 -14.39 3.15
C CYS A 157 6.58 -15.28 2.72
N ASP A 158 6.39 -16.59 2.82
CA ASP A 158 7.39 -17.57 2.39
C ASP A 158 7.22 -18.01 0.92
N GLN A 159 8.13 -18.85 0.44
CA GLN A 159 8.12 -19.35 -0.94
C GLN A 159 6.89 -20.19 -1.27
N GLU A 160 6.40 -20.98 -0.32
CA GLU A 160 5.21 -21.82 -0.53
C GLU A 160 3.97 -20.96 -0.75
N THR A 161 3.89 -19.84 -0.06
CA THR A 161 2.83 -18.83 -0.25
C THR A 161 2.88 -18.26 -1.65
N ILE A 162 4.06 -17.84 -2.13
CA ILE A 162 4.22 -17.28 -3.48
C ILE A 162 3.82 -18.32 -4.54
N THR A 163 4.20 -19.58 -4.35
CA THR A 163 3.79 -20.68 -5.24
C THR A 163 2.26 -20.85 -5.24
N ALA A 164 1.62 -20.78 -4.07
CA ALA A 164 0.17 -20.89 -3.95
C ALA A 164 -0.56 -19.71 -4.63
N LEU A 165 -0.03 -18.48 -4.56
CA LEU A 165 -0.59 -17.30 -5.25
C LEU A 165 -0.70 -17.54 -6.76
N LYS A 166 0.35 -18.08 -7.38
CA LYS A 166 0.36 -18.40 -8.81
C LYS A 166 -0.75 -19.39 -9.17
N VAL A 167 -0.86 -20.48 -8.41
CA VAL A 167 -1.87 -21.53 -8.64
C VAL A 167 -3.30 -21.00 -8.48
N LEU A 168 -3.50 -20.03 -7.59
CA LEU A 168 -4.81 -19.42 -7.32
C LEU A 168 -5.17 -18.29 -8.29
N GLY A 169 -4.29 -17.95 -9.24
CA GLY A 169 -4.57 -16.93 -10.24
C GLY A 169 -4.32 -15.50 -9.80
N PHE A 170 -3.53 -15.30 -8.74
CA PHE A 170 -3.05 -13.95 -8.42
C PHE A 170 -2.06 -13.49 -9.49
N ARG A 171 -2.21 -12.26 -9.91
CA ARG A 171 -1.44 -11.64 -10.99
C ARG A 171 -0.33 -10.72 -10.48
N ALA A 172 -0.49 -10.19 -9.27
CA ALA A 172 0.48 -9.29 -8.66
C ALA A 172 0.69 -9.57 -7.18
N LEU A 173 1.88 -9.21 -6.72
CA LEU A 173 2.32 -9.23 -5.32
C LEU A 173 2.83 -7.82 -4.96
N SER A 174 2.46 -7.31 -3.78
CA SER A 174 2.97 -6.04 -3.28
C SER A 174 3.49 -6.22 -1.87
N ARG A 175 4.81 -6.04 -1.70
CA ARG A 175 5.54 -6.15 -0.42
C ARG A 175 6.48 -4.97 -0.26
N SER A 176 7.27 -4.95 0.80
CA SER A 176 8.35 -3.96 0.94
C SER A 176 9.43 -4.19 -0.12
N LEU A 177 10.07 -3.13 -0.57
CA LEU A 177 11.22 -3.19 -1.46
C LEU A 177 12.30 -4.14 -0.88
N GLY A 178 12.83 -5.03 -1.72
CA GLY A 178 13.84 -6.02 -1.31
C GLY A 178 13.30 -7.20 -0.49
N ALA A 179 11.98 -7.40 -0.41
CA ALA A 179 11.39 -8.52 0.33
C ALA A 179 11.84 -9.88 -0.22
N GLN A 180 12.09 -10.80 0.70
CA GLN A 180 12.50 -12.18 0.38
C GLN A 180 11.38 -13.18 0.74
N PRO A 181 11.29 -14.33 0.04
CA PRO A 181 12.01 -14.69 -1.19
C PRO A 181 11.53 -13.87 -2.41
N PRO A 182 12.29 -13.75 -3.50
CA PRO A 182 11.87 -13.00 -4.69
C PRO A 182 10.63 -13.63 -5.34
N ALA A 183 9.79 -12.79 -5.94
CA ALA A 183 8.67 -13.29 -6.73
C ALA A 183 9.16 -13.88 -8.06
N PRO A 184 8.53 -14.95 -8.58
CA PRO A 184 8.86 -15.48 -9.89
C PRO A 184 8.38 -14.49 -10.98
N ALA A 185 9.03 -14.50 -12.14
CA ALA A 185 8.68 -13.62 -13.26
C ALA A 185 7.20 -13.70 -13.74
N THR A 186 6.50 -14.77 -13.34
CA THR A 186 5.08 -14.98 -13.67
C THR A 186 4.10 -14.22 -12.75
N ILE A 187 4.59 -13.57 -11.70
CA ILE A 187 3.80 -12.69 -10.80
C ILE A 187 4.49 -11.33 -10.78
N ALA A 188 3.82 -10.30 -11.26
CA ALA A 188 4.33 -8.94 -11.22
C ALA A 188 4.51 -8.52 -9.74
N GLU A 189 5.65 -7.93 -9.39
CA GLU A 189 5.88 -7.41 -8.04
C GLU A 189 5.96 -5.88 -8.07
N TYR A 190 5.09 -5.24 -7.27
CA TYR A 190 5.02 -3.79 -7.11
C TYR A 190 5.34 -3.43 -5.67
N PRO A 191 6.60 -3.17 -5.35
CA PRO A 191 7.01 -2.95 -3.96
C PRO A 191 6.57 -1.60 -3.42
N VAL A 192 6.31 -1.54 -2.11
CA VAL A 192 6.28 -0.29 -1.36
C VAL A 192 7.68 -0.01 -0.84
N SER A 193 8.15 1.19 -1.09
CA SER A 193 9.49 1.65 -0.75
C SER A 193 9.49 2.76 0.30
N VAL A 194 8.34 3.40 0.53
CA VAL A 194 8.15 4.45 1.53
C VAL A 194 7.03 4.05 2.47
N ASP A 195 7.34 3.94 3.76
CA ASP A 195 6.35 3.65 4.81
C ASP A 195 6.06 4.93 5.60
N LEU A 196 4.82 5.42 5.54
CA LEU A 196 4.43 6.62 6.26
C LEU A 196 4.06 6.35 7.73
N HIS A 197 3.65 5.13 8.11
CA HIS A 197 2.94 4.92 9.37
C HIS A 197 3.40 3.74 10.23
N THR A 198 4.38 2.95 9.79
CA THR A 198 4.93 1.84 10.61
C THR A 198 6.46 1.94 10.78
N ARG A 199 6.97 3.14 10.66
CA ARG A 199 8.38 3.49 10.84
C ARG A 199 8.87 3.14 12.25
N LYS A 200 10.18 2.87 12.38
CA LYS A 200 10.79 2.37 13.62
C LYS A 200 11.88 3.25 14.17
N GLU A 201 12.16 4.36 13.53
CA GLU A 201 13.13 5.34 14.02
C GLU A 201 12.71 5.82 15.42
N GLN A 202 13.67 5.99 16.30
CA GLN A 202 13.44 6.40 17.68
C GLN A 202 13.35 7.92 17.82
N GLU A 203 13.99 8.64 16.89
CA GLU A 203 14.01 10.10 16.86
C GLU A 203 13.18 10.63 15.68
N ASP A 204 12.36 11.62 15.94
CA ASP A 204 11.50 12.26 14.92
C ASP A 204 12.34 12.78 13.75
N ARG A 205 13.49 13.40 14.05
CA ARG A 205 14.41 13.97 13.05
C ARG A 205 14.94 12.90 12.09
N ASP A 206 15.32 11.75 12.60
CA ASP A 206 15.80 10.64 11.77
C ASP A 206 14.68 10.07 10.93
N GLY A 207 13.47 9.96 11.49
CA GLY A 207 12.29 9.54 10.77
C GLY A 207 11.98 10.42 9.55
N TRP A 208 12.02 11.73 9.71
CA TRP A 208 11.79 12.69 8.61
C TRP A 208 12.91 12.68 7.57
N ARG A 209 14.17 12.65 8.02
CA ARG A 209 15.31 12.55 7.10
C ARG A 209 15.23 11.29 6.25
N ASN A 210 15.04 10.14 6.87
CA ASN A 210 14.96 8.86 6.17
C ASN A 210 13.76 8.82 5.22
N LEU A 211 12.60 9.37 5.62
CA LEU A 211 11.42 9.45 4.75
C LEU A 211 11.69 10.28 3.49
N CYS A 212 12.29 11.45 3.63
CA CYS A 212 12.66 12.31 2.50
C CYS A 212 13.71 11.64 1.60
N GLU A 213 14.67 10.92 2.18
CA GLU A 213 15.68 10.18 1.43
C GLU A 213 15.10 8.99 0.66
N GLU A 214 14.23 8.19 1.30
CA GLU A 214 13.48 7.11 0.65
C GLU A 214 12.64 7.63 -0.53
N LEU A 215 11.93 8.75 -0.35
CA LEU A 215 11.18 9.39 -1.43
C LEU A 215 12.11 9.78 -2.58
N ARG A 216 13.16 10.54 -2.30
CA ARG A 216 14.13 11.01 -3.29
C ARG A 216 14.73 9.87 -4.10
N GLU A 217 15.21 8.82 -3.44
CA GLU A 217 15.87 7.70 -4.09
C GLU A 217 14.92 6.90 -4.98
N ASN A 218 13.73 6.58 -4.47
CA ASN A 218 12.78 5.78 -5.23
C ASN A 218 12.16 6.56 -6.40
N LEU A 219 11.92 7.85 -6.23
CA LEU A 219 11.48 8.72 -7.33
C LEU A 219 12.57 8.84 -8.41
N ALA A 220 13.84 8.98 -8.02
CA ALA A 220 14.97 9.01 -8.96
C ALA A 220 15.15 7.69 -9.73
N ASN A 221 14.74 6.56 -9.14
CA ASN A 221 14.78 5.23 -9.76
C ASN A 221 13.54 4.93 -10.64
N GLY A 222 12.62 5.88 -10.82
CA GLY A 222 11.48 5.74 -11.74
C GLY A 222 10.24 5.05 -11.17
N PHE A 223 10.29 4.54 -9.91
CA PHE A 223 9.16 3.86 -9.28
C PHE A 223 9.12 4.09 -7.77
N CYS A 224 7.98 4.52 -7.24
CA CYS A 224 7.81 4.76 -5.81
C CYS A 224 6.44 4.24 -5.32
N GLY A 225 6.48 3.23 -4.46
CA GLY A 225 5.30 2.75 -3.74
C GLY A 225 5.24 3.31 -2.32
N VAL A 226 4.15 3.96 -1.97
CA VAL A 226 3.93 4.60 -0.66
C VAL A 226 2.88 3.84 0.13
N MET A 227 3.24 3.34 1.32
CA MET A 227 2.36 2.59 2.20
C MET A 227 1.72 3.48 3.27
N VAL A 228 0.40 3.30 3.46
CA VAL A 228 -0.43 4.10 4.38
C VAL A 228 -1.22 3.18 5.31
N HIS A 229 -1.35 3.54 6.59
CA HIS A 229 -2.22 2.86 7.56
C HIS A 229 -3.14 3.87 8.24
N HIS A 230 -4.36 4.02 7.73
CA HIS A 230 -5.31 5.03 8.20
C HIS A 230 -5.68 4.90 9.69
N GLN A 231 -5.63 3.67 10.23
CA GLN A 231 -5.90 3.43 11.66
C GLN A 231 -4.84 4.05 12.59
N ARG A 232 -3.66 4.37 12.04
CA ARG A 232 -2.54 4.96 12.78
C ARG A 232 -2.43 6.47 12.60
N MET A 233 -3.23 7.05 11.70
CA MET A 233 -3.14 8.46 11.35
C MET A 233 -3.87 9.33 12.36
N ASP A 234 -3.17 10.30 12.90
CA ASP A 234 -3.73 11.45 13.59
C ASP A 234 -3.93 12.64 12.63
N HIS A 235 -4.35 13.78 13.16
CA HIS A 235 -4.56 14.98 12.35
C HIS A 235 -3.29 15.41 11.59
N ARG A 236 -2.12 15.35 12.22
CA ARG A 236 -0.85 15.78 11.63
C ARG A 236 -0.41 14.85 10.49
N ALA A 237 -0.63 13.54 10.65
CA ALA A 237 -0.37 12.57 9.59
C ALA A 237 -1.25 12.81 8.36
N PHE A 238 -2.52 13.20 8.55
CA PHE A 238 -3.39 13.59 7.43
C PHE A 238 -2.96 14.88 6.75
N VAL A 239 -2.54 15.90 7.52
CA VAL A 239 -2.02 17.16 6.95
C VAL A 239 -0.75 16.90 6.13
N PHE A 240 0.16 16.09 6.65
CA PHE A 240 1.36 15.70 5.89
C PHE A 240 1.02 14.90 4.63
N LEU A 241 0.11 13.94 4.71
CA LEU A 241 -0.32 13.16 3.54
C LEU A 241 -0.95 14.08 2.48
N GLU A 242 -1.76 15.06 2.89
CA GLU A 242 -2.33 16.04 1.96
C GLU A 242 -1.26 16.84 1.24
N LEU A 243 -0.26 17.34 1.98
CA LEU A 243 0.90 18.05 1.40
C LEU A 243 1.67 17.16 0.42
N LEU A 244 1.96 15.90 0.80
CA LEU A 244 2.66 14.95 -0.07
C LEU A 244 1.90 14.68 -1.36
N LEU A 245 0.56 14.50 -1.30
CA LEU A 245 -0.27 14.30 -2.48
C LEU A 245 -0.23 15.53 -3.41
N ASP A 246 -0.30 16.74 -2.86
CA ASP A 246 -0.22 17.98 -3.65
C ASP A 246 1.13 18.12 -4.34
N LYS A 247 2.23 17.89 -3.63
CA LYS A 247 3.58 17.94 -4.19
C LYS A 247 3.79 16.90 -5.31
N LEU A 248 3.41 15.65 -5.08
CA LEU A 248 3.55 14.60 -6.09
C LEU A 248 2.64 14.81 -7.30
N LYS A 249 1.43 15.33 -7.11
CA LYS A 249 0.52 15.67 -8.19
C LYS A 249 1.01 16.83 -9.05
N GLY A 250 1.63 17.83 -8.44
CA GLY A 250 2.23 18.97 -9.13
C GLY A 250 3.60 18.66 -9.77
N TRP A 251 4.21 17.51 -9.45
CA TRP A 251 5.52 17.14 -9.94
C TRP A 251 5.46 16.63 -11.38
N ARG A 252 6.08 17.35 -12.31
CA ARG A 252 5.97 17.09 -13.78
C ARG A 252 6.37 15.68 -14.22
N TYR A 253 7.23 15.00 -13.47
CA TYR A 253 7.66 13.63 -13.75
C TYR A 253 6.72 12.57 -13.15
N GLY A 254 5.90 12.95 -12.15
CA GLY A 254 5.04 12.03 -11.44
C GLY A 254 3.84 11.57 -12.28
N ARG A 255 3.61 10.27 -12.31
CA ARG A 255 2.38 9.65 -12.78
C ARG A 255 1.76 8.86 -11.64
N LEU A 256 0.69 9.40 -11.06
CA LEU A 256 -0.01 8.79 -9.94
C LEU A 256 -0.98 7.72 -10.47
N VAL A 257 -0.81 6.49 -10.01
CA VAL A 257 -1.57 5.31 -10.45
C VAL A 257 -1.95 4.43 -9.26
N HIS A 258 -2.78 3.43 -9.47
CA HIS A 258 -3.00 2.35 -8.51
C HIS A 258 -2.51 1.00 -9.08
N LEU A 259 -2.43 -0.03 -8.27
CA LEU A 259 -1.93 -1.35 -8.66
C LEU A 259 -2.67 -1.96 -9.86
N GLY A 260 -3.97 -1.74 -9.97
CA GLY A 260 -4.76 -2.21 -11.13
C GLY A 260 -4.25 -1.64 -12.45
N THR A 261 -3.97 -0.33 -12.50
CA THR A 261 -3.40 0.33 -13.68
C THR A 261 -2.03 -0.22 -14.04
N LEU A 262 -1.14 -0.39 -13.06
CA LEU A 262 0.19 -0.97 -13.27
C LEU A 262 0.09 -2.39 -13.85
N LEU A 263 -0.85 -3.17 -13.33
CA LEU A 263 -1.07 -4.54 -13.78
C LEU A 263 -1.62 -4.60 -15.20
N GLU A 264 -2.53 -3.73 -15.59
CA GLU A 264 -3.09 -3.64 -16.93
C GLU A 264 -2.02 -3.24 -17.96
N GLU A 265 -1.15 -2.29 -17.63
CA GLU A 265 -0.07 -1.82 -18.50
C GLU A 265 1.01 -2.88 -18.71
N SER A 266 1.32 -3.69 -17.69
CA SER A 266 2.28 -4.80 -17.78
C SER A 266 1.81 -5.93 -18.72
N TYR A 267 0.51 -6.02 -19.00
CA TYR A 267 -0.08 -7.04 -19.87
C TYR A 267 -0.38 -6.54 -21.29
N LYS A 268 -0.16 -5.25 -21.59
CA LYS A 268 -0.25 -4.79 -22.98
C LYS A 268 0.96 -5.33 -23.74
N PRO A 269 0.76 -6.09 -24.85
CA PRO A 269 1.88 -6.43 -25.73
C PRO A 269 2.51 -5.11 -26.20
N GLN A 270 3.83 -5.03 -26.14
CA GLN A 270 4.56 -3.96 -26.81
C GLN A 270 4.26 -4.12 -28.30
N VAL A 271 3.41 -3.25 -28.85
CA VAL A 271 3.11 -3.14 -30.27
C VAL A 271 4.28 -2.45 -30.94
#